data_3e0d6c5285e0894354d19ee78978dd02
#
_entry.id   3e0d6c5285e0894354d19ee78978dd02
#
_cell.length_a   1.000
_cell.length_b   1.000
_cell.length_c   1.000
_cell.angle_alpha   90.00
_cell.angle_beta   90.00
_cell.angle_gamma   90.00
#
_symmetry.space_group_name_H-M   'P 1'
#
loop_
_entity.id
_entity.type
_entity.pdbx_description
1 polymer ?
#
loop_
_entity_poly.entity_id
_entity_poly.type
_entity_poly.pdbx_seq_one_letter_code
_entity_poly.pdbx_strand_id
1 'polypeptide(L)'
;MMKKLYTATGILKQKHGSGGRTYPYVSLGNQEYVLNMQEMVLWTILNWRILSEDEIKALYDKKTKELGIDYHRSVEACQYYLVQRGLIAEGCGETGADALYDLISSLYVVPISENIFLRFFSFIKLTFIKGVPFSV
;
A
#
# COMPACT_ATOMS: atom_id res chain seq x y z
N MET A 1 12.84 -4.40 -19.18
CA MET A 1 11.46 -4.37 -18.67
C MET A 1 11.44 -3.71 -17.30
N MET A 2 10.62 -2.68 -17.13
CA MET A 2 10.55 -1.96 -15.87
C MET A 2 9.81 -2.78 -14.82
N LYS A 3 10.38 -2.88 -13.64
CA LYS A 3 9.71 -3.49 -12.48
C LYS A 3 9.10 -2.38 -11.64
N LYS A 4 7.92 -2.64 -11.11
CA LYS A 4 7.21 -1.70 -10.25
C LYS A 4 6.89 -2.35 -8.91
N LEU A 5 7.10 -1.60 -7.85
CA LEU A 5 6.78 -2.01 -6.49
C LEU A 5 5.88 -0.96 -5.86
N TYR A 6 5.01 -1.41 -4.97
CA TYR A 6 4.00 -0.57 -4.35
C TYR A 6 3.93 -0.82 -2.86
N THR A 7 3.62 0.22 -2.11
CA THR A 7 3.35 0.12 -0.68
C THR A 7 2.30 1.15 -0.28
N ALA A 8 1.56 0.87 0.79
CA ALA A 8 0.58 1.81 1.31
C ALA A 8 1.27 2.92 2.12
N THR A 9 0.70 4.11 2.07
CA THR A 9 1.13 5.25 2.88
C THR A 9 -0.03 5.69 3.77
N GLY A 10 0.29 6.50 4.79
CA GLY A 10 -0.72 6.98 5.73
C GLY A 10 -0.96 6.02 6.88
N ILE A 11 -1.90 6.37 7.73
CA ILE A 11 -2.22 5.64 8.96
C ILE A 11 -3.72 5.36 9.00
N LEU A 12 -4.08 4.11 9.25
CA LEU A 12 -5.46 3.70 9.41
C LEU A 12 -5.96 4.17 10.79
N LYS A 13 -7.07 4.88 10.80
CA LYS A 13 -7.73 5.36 12.01
C LYS A 13 -9.23 5.08 11.92
N GLN A 14 -9.90 5.20 13.05
CA GLN A 14 -11.35 5.08 13.11
C GLN A 14 -11.95 6.38 13.59
N LYS A 15 -13.08 6.76 13.02
CA LYS A 15 -13.81 7.95 13.35
C LYS A 15 -15.23 7.59 13.78
N HIS A 16 -15.71 8.25 14.83
CA HIS A 16 -17.08 8.06 15.30
C HIS A 16 -18.03 8.93 14.46
N GLY A 17 -18.95 8.26 13.78
CA GLY A 17 -20.02 8.94 13.05
C GLY A 17 -21.25 9.14 13.92
N SER A 18 -22.25 9.82 13.36
CA SER A 18 -23.55 9.99 14.02
C SER A 18 -24.23 8.63 14.21
N GLY A 19 -24.91 8.44 15.33
CA GLY A 19 -25.60 7.19 15.64
C GLY A 19 -24.72 6.08 16.22
N GLY A 20 -23.52 6.39 16.73
CA GLY A 20 -22.64 5.42 17.36
C GLY A 20 -21.89 4.50 16.42
N ARG A 21 -21.97 4.75 15.13
CA ARG A 21 -21.22 3.97 14.13
C ARG A 21 -19.80 4.49 14.00
N THR A 22 -18.85 3.58 13.86
CA THR A 22 -17.47 3.93 13.54
C THR A 22 -17.18 3.58 12.10
N TYR A 23 -16.36 4.36 11.44
CA TYR A 23 -15.91 4.05 10.10
C TYR A 23 -14.39 4.25 9.99
N PRO A 24 -13.71 3.42 9.19
CA PRO A 24 -12.27 3.56 9.01
C PRO A 24 -11.95 4.65 7.99
N TYR A 25 -10.83 5.32 8.21
CA TYR A 25 -10.28 6.27 7.25
C TYR A 25 -8.76 6.23 7.33
N VAL A 26 -8.10 6.67 6.27
CA VAL A 26 -6.64 6.77 6.22
C VAL A 26 -6.24 8.22 6.37
N SER A 27 -5.38 8.49 7.34
CA SER A 27 -4.82 9.82 7.57
C SER A 27 -3.45 9.91 6.89
N LEU A 28 -3.27 10.94 6.06
CA LEU A 28 -1.99 11.22 5.40
C LEU A 28 -1.72 12.72 5.52
N GLY A 29 -0.72 13.08 6.32
CA GLY A 29 -0.45 14.48 6.63
C GLY A 29 -1.66 15.10 7.31
N ASN A 30 -2.18 16.20 6.75
CA ASN A 30 -3.37 16.89 7.27
C ASN A 30 -4.65 16.47 6.56
N GLN A 31 -4.59 15.45 5.71
CA GLN A 31 -5.74 14.98 4.94
C GLN A 31 -6.29 13.69 5.52
N GLU A 32 -7.61 13.55 5.45
CA GLU A 32 -8.32 12.34 5.84
C GLU A 32 -9.02 11.78 4.60
N TYR A 33 -8.85 10.48 4.36
CA TYR A 33 -9.42 9.81 3.19
C TYR A 33 -10.32 8.67 3.64
N VAL A 34 -11.61 8.77 3.33
CA VAL A 34 -12.54 7.67 3.54
C VAL A 34 -12.52 6.80 2.30
N LEU A 35 -12.17 5.54 2.47
CA LEU A 35 -12.05 4.60 1.37
C LEU A 35 -13.27 3.72 1.29
N ASN A 36 -13.68 3.36 0.06
CA ASN A 36 -14.71 2.35 -0.11
C ASN A 36 -14.14 0.96 0.22
N MET A 37 -14.98 -0.07 0.21
CA MET A 37 -14.57 -1.41 0.61
C MET A 37 -13.42 -1.95 -0.26
N GLN A 38 -13.50 -1.77 -1.57
CA GLN A 38 -12.46 -2.22 -2.49
C GLN A 38 -11.13 -1.51 -2.25
N GLU A 39 -11.18 -0.19 -2.09
CA GLU A 39 -10.00 0.62 -1.81
C GLU A 39 -9.38 0.25 -0.47
N MET A 40 -10.21 -0.02 0.52
CA MET A 40 -9.75 -0.41 1.85
C MET A 40 -9.06 -1.77 1.83
N VAL A 41 -9.60 -2.74 1.11
CA VAL A 41 -8.98 -4.06 0.94
C VAL A 41 -7.62 -3.91 0.29
N LEU A 42 -7.54 -3.15 -0.79
CA LEU A 42 -6.29 -2.94 -1.51
C LEU A 42 -5.24 -2.22 -0.65
N TRP A 43 -5.65 -1.16 0.03
CA TRP A 43 -4.76 -0.42 0.92
C TRP A 43 -4.24 -1.31 2.06
N THR A 44 -5.12 -2.13 2.65
CA THR A 44 -4.77 -3.04 3.75
C THR A 44 -3.76 -4.11 3.30
N ILE A 45 -3.92 -4.63 2.08
CA ILE A 45 -2.98 -5.59 1.51
C ILE A 45 -1.57 -4.98 1.44
N LEU A 46 -1.47 -3.70 1.12
CA LEU A 46 -0.19 -3.01 0.96
C LEU A 46 0.33 -2.40 2.26
N ASN A 47 -0.46 -2.43 3.32
CA ASN A 47 -0.06 -1.87 4.61
C ASN A 47 1.07 -2.70 5.21
N TRP A 48 2.23 -2.08 5.40
CA TRP A 48 3.46 -2.71 5.88
C TRP A 48 4.02 -3.78 4.92
N ARG A 49 3.64 -3.72 3.65
CA ARG A 49 4.15 -4.63 2.62
C ARG A 49 4.61 -3.86 1.41
N ILE A 50 5.56 -4.46 0.70
CA ILE A 50 5.99 -3.97 -0.60
C ILE A 50 5.71 -5.09 -1.60
N LEU A 51 4.84 -4.84 -2.55
CA LEU A 51 4.36 -5.85 -3.47
C LEU A 51 4.48 -5.37 -4.92
N SER A 52 4.70 -6.35 -5.82
CA SER A 52 4.60 -6.13 -7.25
C SER A 52 3.12 -6.15 -7.69
N GLU A 53 2.86 -5.74 -8.92
CA GLU A 53 1.50 -5.77 -9.48
C GLU A 53 0.87 -7.16 -9.44
N ASP A 54 1.62 -8.18 -9.81
CA ASP A 54 1.12 -9.56 -9.81
C ASP A 54 0.78 -10.05 -8.41
N GLU A 55 1.61 -9.72 -7.45
CA GLU A 55 1.38 -10.06 -6.04
C GLU A 55 0.14 -9.35 -5.50
N ILE A 56 -0.05 -8.08 -5.85
CA ILE A 56 -1.22 -7.30 -5.46
C ILE A 56 -2.48 -7.96 -6.01
N LYS A 57 -2.48 -8.32 -7.29
CA LYS A 57 -3.62 -8.95 -7.95
C LYS A 57 -4.00 -10.27 -7.27
N ALA A 58 -3.01 -11.10 -7.01
CA ALA A 58 -3.23 -12.41 -6.37
C ALA A 58 -3.84 -12.24 -4.96
N LEU A 59 -3.28 -11.36 -4.16
CA LEU A 59 -3.78 -11.13 -2.80
C LEU A 59 -5.15 -10.44 -2.79
N TYR A 60 -5.37 -9.52 -3.70
CA TYR A 60 -6.65 -8.83 -3.82
C TYR A 60 -7.77 -9.80 -4.18
N ASP A 61 -7.56 -10.65 -5.16
CA ASP A 61 -8.52 -11.66 -5.56
C ASP A 61 -8.83 -12.63 -4.41
N LYS A 62 -7.79 -13.06 -3.70
CA LYS A 62 -7.95 -13.94 -2.55
C LYS A 62 -8.77 -13.28 -1.45
N LYS A 63 -8.45 -12.05 -1.10
CA LYS A 63 -9.14 -11.32 -0.02
C LYS A 63 -10.58 -10.99 -0.37
N THR A 64 -10.86 -10.58 -1.59
CA THR A 64 -12.22 -10.27 -2.03
C THR A 64 -13.11 -11.52 -2.05
N LYS A 65 -12.55 -12.67 -2.42
CA LYS A 65 -13.26 -13.94 -2.34
C LYS A 65 -13.55 -14.35 -0.91
N GLU A 66 -12.57 -14.22 -0.01
CA GLU A 66 -12.73 -14.54 1.41
C GLU A 66 -13.81 -13.68 2.07
N LEU A 67 -13.88 -12.41 1.70
CA LEU A 67 -14.82 -11.46 2.29
C LEU A 67 -16.17 -11.42 1.57
N GLY A 68 -16.29 -12.11 0.44
CA GLY A 68 -17.52 -12.10 -0.35
C GLY A 68 -17.86 -10.75 -0.95
N ILE A 69 -16.85 -9.97 -1.31
CA ILE A 69 -17.03 -8.63 -1.85
C ILE A 69 -17.16 -8.71 -3.36
N ASP A 70 -18.25 -8.16 -3.88
CA ASP A 70 -18.39 -7.92 -5.31
C ASP A 70 -17.73 -6.58 -5.64
N TYR A 71 -16.78 -6.60 -6.56
CA TYR A 71 -16.13 -5.35 -6.93
C TYR A 71 -16.61 -4.84 -8.27
N HIS A 72 -16.87 -3.53 -8.28
CA HIS A 72 -17.38 -2.82 -9.46
C HIS A 72 -16.26 -2.27 -10.34
N ARG A 73 -15.05 -2.20 -9.80
CA ARG A 73 -13.87 -1.70 -10.50
C ARG A 73 -12.79 -2.77 -10.54
N SER A 74 -11.95 -2.70 -11.57
CA SER A 74 -10.77 -3.55 -11.62
C SER A 74 -9.79 -3.15 -10.52
N VAL A 75 -8.93 -4.09 -10.11
CA VAL A 75 -7.88 -3.80 -9.13
C VAL A 75 -6.95 -2.71 -9.63
N GLU A 76 -6.67 -2.67 -10.92
CA GLU A 76 -5.83 -1.66 -11.55
C GLU A 76 -6.44 -0.26 -11.41
N ALA A 77 -7.74 -0.14 -11.59
CA ALA A 77 -8.44 1.14 -11.43
C ALA A 77 -8.38 1.63 -9.99
N CYS A 78 -8.62 0.75 -9.02
CA CYS A 78 -8.52 1.08 -7.60
C CYS A 78 -7.10 1.49 -7.22
N GLN A 79 -6.11 0.76 -7.70
CA GLN A 79 -4.71 1.04 -7.48
C GLN A 79 -4.33 2.42 -8.02
N TYR A 80 -4.77 2.73 -9.23
CA TYR A 80 -4.52 4.02 -9.86
C TYR A 80 -5.10 5.17 -9.01
N TYR A 81 -6.33 5.04 -8.54
CA TYR A 81 -6.95 6.06 -7.70
C TYR A 81 -6.19 6.28 -6.39
N LEU A 82 -5.73 5.22 -5.76
CA LEU A 82 -4.98 5.34 -4.51
C LEU A 82 -3.60 5.97 -4.73
N VAL A 83 -2.96 5.64 -5.84
CA VAL A 83 -1.69 6.28 -6.23
C VAL A 83 -1.88 7.77 -6.47
N GLN A 84 -2.96 8.15 -7.17
CA GLN A 84 -3.26 9.56 -7.44
C GLN A 84 -3.53 10.37 -6.17
N ARG A 85 -4.10 9.73 -5.16
CA ARG A 85 -4.34 10.37 -3.85
C ARG A 85 -3.12 10.37 -2.95
N GLY A 86 -2.03 9.71 -3.34
CA GLY A 86 -0.84 9.56 -2.53
C GLY A 86 -0.94 8.50 -1.44
N LEU A 87 -1.99 7.69 -1.43
CA LEU A 87 -2.20 6.64 -0.44
C LEU A 87 -1.46 5.34 -0.75
N ILE A 88 -0.99 5.21 -1.98
CA ILE A 88 -0.08 4.15 -2.41
C ILE A 88 1.11 4.82 -3.07
N ALA A 89 2.31 4.45 -2.64
CA ALA A 89 3.55 4.88 -3.26
C ALA A 89 3.99 3.85 -4.29
N GLU A 90 4.55 4.30 -5.40
CA GLU A 90 5.03 3.48 -6.49
C GLU A 90 6.51 3.73 -6.72
N GLY A 91 7.28 2.65 -6.85
CA GLY A 91 8.69 2.71 -7.22
C GLY A 91 8.92 1.92 -8.50
N CYS A 92 9.73 2.46 -9.40
CA CYS A 92 10.04 1.85 -10.70
C CYS A 92 11.54 1.69 -10.87
N GLY A 93 11.94 0.62 -11.53
CA GLY A 93 13.35 0.36 -11.84
C GLY A 93 13.50 -0.83 -12.78
N GLU A 94 14.69 -0.99 -13.36
CA GLU A 94 14.98 -2.12 -14.23
C GLU A 94 15.13 -3.42 -13.45
N THR A 95 15.56 -3.31 -12.20
CA THR A 95 15.67 -4.46 -11.29
C THR A 95 14.80 -4.24 -10.09
N GLY A 96 14.54 -5.29 -9.31
CA GLY A 96 13.82 -5.19 -8.06
C GLY A 96 14.49 -4.23 -7.08
N ALA A 97 15.83 -4.26 -7.02
CA ALA A 97 16.60 -3.36 -6.16
C ALA A 97 16.46 -1.90 -6.57
N ASP A 98 16.50 -1.61 -7.86
CA ASP A 98 16.31 -0.25 -8.39
C ASP A 98 14.90 0.26 -8.10
N ALA A 99 13.90 -0.58 -8.30
CA ALA A 99 12.51 -0.22 -8.00
C ALA A 99 12.32 0.07 -6.52
N LEU A 100 12.95 -0.72 -5.66
CA LEU A 100 12.88 -0.52 -4.21
C LEU A 100 13.57 0.77 -3.80
N TYR A 101 14.73 1.06 -4.37
CA TYR A 101 15.45 2.31 -4.10
C TYR A 101 14.60 3.53 -4.49
N ASP A 102 14.00 3.47 -5.66
CA ASP A 102 13.11 4.53 -6.14
C ASP A 102 11.93 4.73 -5.19
N LEU A 103 11.31 3.64 -4.74
CA LEU A 103 10.19 3.67 -3.80
C LEU A 103 10.59 4.33 -2.48
N ILE A 104 11.71 3.92 -1.90
CA ILE A 104 12.21 4.49 -0.65
C ILE A 104 12.52 5.97 -0.80
N SER A 105 13.13 6.35 -1.92
CA SER A 105 13.46 7.75 -2.19
C SER A 105 12.21 8.61 -2.28
N SER A 106 11.14 8.11 -2.87
CA SER A 106 9.88 8.86 -2.96
C SER A 106 9.22 9.02 -1.60
N LEU A 107 9.38 8.05 -0.70
CA LEU A 107 8.82 8.12 0.66
C LEU A 107 9.51 9.17 1.53
N TYR A 108 10.75 9.51 1.24
CA TYR A 108 11.46 10.57 1.96
C TYR A 108 10.86 11.95 1.76
N VAL A 109 10.15 12.15 0.67
CA VAL A 109 9.53 13.45 0.36
C VAL A 109 8.30 13.67 1.24
N VAL A 110 7.71 12.60 1.77
CA VAL A 110 6.54 12.67 2.65
C VAL A 110 7.03 12.66 4.11
N PRO A 111 6.62 13.63 4.96
CA PRO A 111 7.02 13.60 6.36
C PRO A 111 6.44 12.35 7.04
N ILE A 112 7.32 11.42 7.32
CA ILE A 112 6.99 10.18 8.02
C ILE A 112 7.64 10.26 9.39
N SER A 113 6.95 9.80 10.44
CA SER A 113 7.55 9.76 11.76
C SER A 113 8.76 8.81 11.74
N GLU A 114 9.78 9.13 12.52
CA GLU A 114 11.00 8.36 12.60
C GLU A 114 10.73 6.89 12.92
N ASN A 115 9.77 6.63 13.81
CA ASN A 115 9.40 5.26 14.19
C ASN A 115 8.81 4.46 13.03
N ILE A 116 7.97 5.09 12.22
CA ILE A 116 7.38 4.44 11.05
C ILE A 116 8.46 4.14 10.02
N PHE A 117 9.38 5.08 9.81
CA PHE A 117 10.51 4.90 8.91
C PHE A 117 11.40 3.73 9.33
N LEU A 118 11.72 3.63 10.62
CA LEU A 118 12.53 2.54 11.15
C LEU A 118 11.85 1.18 10.97
N ARG A 119 10.55 1.10 11.21
CA ARG A 119 9.77 -0.12 10.98
C ARG A 119 9.78 -0.53 9.52
N PHE A 120 9.57 0.42 8.65
CA PHE A 120 9.58 0.19 7.21
C PHE A 120 10.95 -0.31 6.77
N PHE A 121 12.01 0.34 7.23
CA PHE A 121 13.38 -0.04 6.92
C PHE A 121 13.71 -1.43 7.44
N SER A 122 13.28 -1.76 8.64
CA SER A 122 13.45 -3.10 9.22
C SER A 122 12.72 -4.17 8.40
N PHE A 123 11.52 -3.87 7.94
CA PHE A 123 10.76 -4.76 7.08
C PHE A 123 11.50 -5.05 5.77
N ILE A 124 12.01 -4.01 5.13
CA ILE A 124 12.79 -4.14 3.91
C ILE A 124 14.05 -4.98 4.14
N LYS A 125 14.77 -4.69 5.21
CA LYS A 125 15.99 -5.40 5.58
C LYS A 125 15.71 -6.90 5.80
N LEU A 126 14.65 -7.22 6.51
CA LEU A 126 14.24 -8.60 6.73
C LEU A 126 13.90 -9.31 5.44
N THR A 127 13.17 -8.64 4.56
CA THR A 127 12.78 -9.19 3.27
C THR A 127 13.99 -9.50 2.39
N PHE A 128 14.99 -8.62 2.38
CA PHE A 128 16.22 -8.83 1.61
C PHE A 128 17.12 -9.89 2.23
N ILE A 129 17.32 -9.84 3.54
CA ILE A 129 18.25 -10.76 4.24
C ILE A 129 17.74 -12.19 4.20
N LYS A 130 16.44 -12.39 4.30
CA LYS A 130 15.86 -13.74 4.21
C LYS A 130 15.83 -14.29 2.80
N GLY A 131 16.39 -13.58 1.83
CA GLY A 131 16.49 -14.07 0.47
C GLY A 131 15.15 -14.21 -0.24
N VAL A 132 14.14 -13.46 0.20
CA VAL A 132 12.89 -13.38 -0.55
C VAL A 132 13.23 -12.68 -1.86
N PRO A 133 13.18 -13.38 -3.00
CA PRO A 133 13.69 -12.79 -4.21
C PRO A 133 12.73 -11.78 -4.77
N PHE A 134 13.08 -10.51 -4.63
CA PHE A 134 12.49 -9.48 -5.47
C PHE A 134 13.01 -9.55 -6.88
N SER A 135 14.08 -10.28 -7.08
CA SER A 135 14.85 -10.24 -8.29
C SER A 135 14.58 -11.40 -9.24
N VAL A 136 13.55 -12.12 -9.03
CA VAL A 136 13.31 -13.25 -9.93
C VAL A 136 12.30 -12.90 -10.97
#